data_debec0c198fdb1894076aa20e47ef769
#
_entry.id   debec0c198fdb1894076aa20e47ef769
#
_cell.length_a   1.000
_cell.length_b   1.000
_cell.length_c   1.000
_cell.angle_alpha   90.00
_cell.angle_beta   90.00
_cell.angle_gamma   90.00
#
_symmetry.space_group_name_H-M   'P 1'
#
loop_
_entity.id
_entity.type
_entity.pdbx_description
1 polymer ?
#
loop_
_entity_poly.entity_id
_entity_poly.type
_entity_poly.pdbx_seq_one_letter_code
_entity_poly.pdbx_strand_id
1 'polypeptide(L)'
;MNNIKITIKKELRSVIRDKKSLFIPIFVILMSYMYETLTSDNKETKYQVGVNYNLSTTEKELLSPDIEVTKYNSQKDMEEAYKKDNIIAYITKENNNYNIYANSKTEDGSIVLMYITNYLDSYNNYLGQNYLLENNIDISKVYNNINYTTNELKGESMFASEVVLMAITFTIMAITLSSIYASTDSTAGEKERGTLETILTFPIARKELILGKYFSICISGIITMSIGVILSITSLFFVKNNFTIYDNVIFNMTPITIVLTIIILIFYTLFISGLCIAIASFTKTFKEAQSALTPISLITCVPMFLSMLNINLNG
;
A
#
# COMPACT_ATOMS: atom_id res chain seq x y z
N MET A 1 1.05 34.67 -23.81
CA MET A 1 0.31 33.38 -23.67
C MET A 1 0.71 32.32 -24.71
N ASN A 2 0.96 32.68 -25.97
CA ASN A 2 1.41 31.71 -27.00
C ASN A 2 2.79 31.09 -26.71
N ASN A 3 3.76 31.88 -26.21
CA ASN A 3 5.12 31.40 -25.96
C ASN A 3 5.18 30.34 -24.84
N ILE A 4 4.40 30.53 -23.79
CA ILE A 4 4.29 29.54 -22.69
C ILE A 4 3.72 28.21 -23.21
N LYS A 5 2.67 28.25 -24.04
CA LYS A 5 2.08 27.04 -24.66
C LYS A 5 3.07 26.29 -25.56
N ILE A 6 3.89 27.04 -26.32
CA ILE A 6 4.90 26.45 -27.20
C ILE A 6 6.00 25.76 -26.36
N THR A 7 6.48 26.43 -25.30
CA THR A 7 7.45 25.84 -24.39
C THR A 7 6.91 24.57 -23.73
N ILE A 8 5.70 24.62 -23.18
CA ILE A 8 5.04 23.45 -22.58
C ILE A 8 4.95 22.30 -23.59
N LYS A 9 4.51 22.56 -24.82
CA LYS A 9 4.37 21.52 -25.85
C LYS A 9 5.70 20.88 -26.24
N LYS A 10 6.79 21.68 -26.30
CA LYS A 10 8.15 21.19 -26.57
C LYS A 10 8.62 20.24 -25.47
N GLU A 11 8.53 20.69 -24.22
CA GLU A 11 9.00 19.95 -23.04
C GLU A 11 8.18 18.66 -22.81
N LEU A 12 6.85 18.73 -22.95
CA LEU A 12 5.98 17.54 -22.84
C LEU A 12 6.32 16.49 -23.88
N ARG A 13 6.64 16.90 -25.12
CA ARG A 13 7.05 15.95 -26.16
C ARG A 13 8.39 15.29 -25.81
N SER A 14 9.31 15.99 -25.15
CA SER A 14 10.55 15.42 -24.65
C SER A 14 10.30 14.36 -23.56
N VAL A 15 9.45 14.66 -22.57
CA VAL A 15 9.10 13.76 -21.49
C VAL A 15 8.39 12.49 -21.98
N ILE A 16 7.39 12.62 -22.87
CA ILE A 16 6.66 11.46 -23.42
C ILE A 16 7.58 10.57 -24.28
N ARG A 17 8.60 11.14 -24.89
CA ARG A 17 9.58 10.40 -25.73
C ARG A 17 10.62 9.67 -24.88
N ASP A 18 10.77 10.02 -23.63
CA ASP A 18 11.69 9.35 -22.71
C ASP A 18 11.03 8.12 -22.06
N LYS A 19 11.43 6.95 -22.57
CA LYS A 19 10.94 5.65 -22.07
C LYS A 19 11.26 5.41 -20.59
N LYS A 20 12.26 6.09 -20.01
CA LYS A 20 12.67 5.92 -18.61
C LYS A 20 11.62 6.46 -17.64
N SER A 21 10.97 7.58 -17.96
CA SER A 21 9.92 8.16 -17.12
C SER A 21 8.66 7.30 -17.06
N LEU A 22 8.40 6.47 -18.11
CA LEU A 22 7.30 5.51 -18.13
C LEU A 22 7.64 4.19 -17.39
N PHE A 23 8.94 3.85 -17.28
CA PHE A 23 9.37 2.61 -16.64
C PHE A 23 9.19 2.65 -15.10
N ILE A 24 9.31 3.83 -14.49
CA ILE A 24 9.22 4.00 -13.04
C ILE A 24 7.88 3.54 -12.46
N PRO A 25 6.71 3.91 -13.01
CA PRO A 25 5.42 3.42 -12.54
C PRO A 25 5.26 1.90 -12.68
N ILE A 26 5.80 1.30 -13.75
CA ILE A 26 5.77 -0.16 -13.96
C ILE A 26 6.63 -0.88 -12.91
N PHE A 27 7.76 -0.30 -12.53
CA PHE A 27 8.63 -0.84 -11.48
C PHE A 27 7.93 -0.89 -10.12
N VAL A 28 7.02 0.04 -9.83
CA VAL A 28 6.21 0.06 -8.61
C VAL A 28 5.34 -1.19 -8.49
N ILE A 29 4.65 -1.58 -9.58
CA ILE A 29 3.83 -2.81 -9.60
C ILE A 29 4.71 -4.04 -9.40
N LEU A 30 5.86 -4.06 -10.06
CA LEU A 30 6.79 -5.19 -9.97
C LEU A 30 7.35 -5.33 -8.54
N MET A 31 7.60 -4.22 -7.86
CA MET A 31 8.07 -4.23 -6.47
C MET A 31 6.99 -4.65 -5.48
N SER A 32 5.72 -4.24 -5.64
CA SER A 32 4.63 -4.73 -4.81
C SER A 32 4.41 -6.24 -4.99
N TYR A 33 4.48 -6.74 -6.22
CA TYR A 33 4.42 -8.17 -6.50
C TYR A 33 5.62 -8.94 -5.91
N MET A 34 6.84 -8.41 -6.04
CA MET A 34 8.04 -9.02 -5.44
C MET A 34 7.99 -9.03 -3.91
N TYR A 35 7.53 -7.95 -3.28
CA TYR A 35 7.39 -7.89 -1.82
C TYR A 35 6.47 -9.00 -1.32
N GLU A 36 5.36 -9.22 -2.00
CA GLU A 36 4.36 -10.21 -1.62
C GLU A 36 4.88 -11.65 -1.81
N THR A 37 5.59 -11.92 -2.92
CA THR A 37 6.21 -13.24 -3.14
C THR A 37 7.34 -13.53 -2.14
N LEU A 38 8.09 -12.51 -1.72
CA LEU A 38 9.18 -12.67 -0.74
C LEU A 38 8.67 -12.81 0.70
N THR A 39 7.52 -12.19 1.03
CA THR A 39 6.92 -12.32 2.37
C THR A 39 6.10 -13.59 2.52
N SER A 40 5.51 -14.11 1.44
CA SER A 40 4.69 -15.34 1.45
C SER A 40 5.51 -16.62 1.64
N ASP A 41 6.81 -16.63 1.30
CA ASP A 41 7.60 -17.86 1.23
C ASP A 41 8.47 -18.17 2.46
N ASN A 42 8.51 -17.35 3.52
CA ASN A 42 9.62 -17.43 4.49
C ASN A 42 9.27 -17.48 5.98
N LYS A 43 8.09 -17.95 6.40
CA LYS A 43 7.92 -18.25 7.84
C LYS A 43 7.15 -19.53 8.08
N GLU A 44 7.82 -20.61 8.43
CA GLU A 44 7.31 -21.68 9.30
C GLU A 44 7.09 -21.12 10.74
N THR A 45 6.43 -19.99 10.86
CA THR A 45 6.07 -19.45 12.18
C THR A 45 4.72 -20.02 12.55
N LYS A 46 4.71 -20.99 13.45
CA LYS A 46 3.48 -21.48 14.06
C LYS A 46 2.94 -20.41 15.00
N TYR A 47 1.76 -19.95 14.69
CA TYR A 47 1.04 -18.96 15.49
C TYR A 47 0.34 -19.64 16.67
N GLN A 48 0.66 -19.21 17.91
CA GLN A 48 0.05 -19.75 19.13
C GLN A 48 -1.32 -19.11 19.36
N VAL A 49 -2.37 -19.94 19.41
CA VAL A 49 -3.76 -19.52 19.64
C VAL A 49 -4.33 -20.20 20.88
N GLY A 50 -4.88 -19.43 21.82
CA GLY A 50 -5.54 -19.94 23.02
C GLY A 50 -7.01 -20.33 22.76
N VAL A 51 -7.48 -21.45 23.34
CA VAL A 51 -8.89 -21.85 23.28
C VAL A 51 -9.38 -22.32 24.66
N ASN A 52 -10.69 -22.18 24.96
CA ASN A 52 -11.30 -22.67 26.20
C ASN A 52 -12.04 -24.03 26.03
N TYR A 53 -11.93 -24.66 24.88
CA TYR A 53 -12.62 -25.91 24.56
C TYR A 53 -11.68 -26.95 23.95
N ASN A 54 -12.16 -28.19 23.82
CA ASN A 54 -11.39 -29.23 23.10
C ASN A 54 -11.79 -29.23 21.63
N LEU A 55 -10.81 -29.11 20.72
CA LEU A 55 -11.04 -29.27 19.31
C LEU A 55 -11.32 -30.75 18.98
N SER A 56 -12.34 -30.99 18.15
CA SER A 56 -12.59 -32.29 17.54
C SER A 56 -11.50 -32.68 16.55
N THR A 57 -11.48 -33.92 16.10
CA THR A 57 -10.55 -34.36 15.05
C THR A 57 -10.74 -33.58 13.75
N THR A 58 -11.97 -33.33 13.37
CA THR A 58 -12.35 -32.57 12.17
C THR A 58 -11.94 -31.11 12.28
N GLU A 59 -12.15 -30.48 13.46
CA GLU A 59 -11.71 -29.11 13.69
C GLU A 59 -10.19 -28.95 13.57
N LYS A 60 -9.43 -29.97 14.01
CA LYS A 60 -7.95 -29.97 13.87
C LYS A 60 -7.50 -30.14 12.42
N GLU A 61 -8.22 -30.91 11.61
CA GLU A 61 -7.92 -31.11 10.19
C GLU A 61 -8.22 -29.88 9.33
N LEU A 62 -9.22 -29.09 9.73
CA LEU A 62 -9.61 -27.85 9.05
C LEU A 62 -8.76 -26.65 9.46
N LEU A 63 -8.03 -26.76 10.56
CA LEU A 63 -7.15 -25.69 11.05
C LEU A 63 -5.91 -25.59 10.17
N SER A 64 -5.46 -24.36 9.90
CA SER A 64 -4.21 -24.17 9.17
C SER A 64 -3.03 -24.85 9.90
N PRO A 65 -2.09 -25.52 9.18
CA PRO A 65 -0.90 -26.12 9.77
C PRO A 65 0.01 -25.08 10.47
N ASP A 66 -0.16 -23.81 10.14
CA ASP A 66 0.58 -22.69 10.73
C ASP A 66 0.05 -22.26 12.11
N ILE A 67 -1.10 -22.80 12.54
CA ILE A 67 -1.69 -22.50 13.85
C ILE A 67 -1.42 -23.64 14.81
N GLU A 68 -0.87 -23.33 15.97
CA GLU A 68 -0.74 -24.21 17.11
C GLU A 68 -1.69 -23.80 18.23
N VAL A 69 -2.59 -24.70 18.61
CA VAL A 69 -3.65 -24.38 19.58
C VAL A 69 -3.30 -24.88 20.96
N THR A 70 -3.36 -23.97 21.95
CA THR A 70 -3.17 -24.28 23.36
C THR A 70 -4.48 -24.11 24.11
N LYS A 71 -4.88 -25.15 24.86
CA LYS A 71 -6.10 -25.11 25.70
C LYS A 71 -5.83 -24.43 27.03
N TYR A 72 -6.73 -23.52 27.40
CA TYR A 72 -6.76 -22.85 28.71
C TYR A 72 -8.06 -23.16 29.45
N ASN A 73 -8.04 -23.03 30.78
CA ASN A 73 -9.20 -23.35 31.60
C ASN A 73 -10.16 -22.17 31.76
N SER A 74 -9.70 -20.94 31.61
CA SER A 74 -10.54 -19.76 31.73
C SER A 74 -10.13 -18.66 30.72
N GLN A 75 -11.06 -17.75 30.43
CA GLN A 75 -10.80 -16.58 29.60
C GLN A 75 -9.72 -15.69 30.25
N LYS A 76 -9.69 -15.56 31.58
CA LYS A 76 -8.69 -14.76 32.28
C LYS A 76 -7.27 -15.29 32.06
N ASP A 77 -7.11 -16.62 32.05
CA ASP A 77 -5.80 -17.25 31.78
C ASP A 77 -5.33 -16.96 30.36
N MET A 78 -6.26 -16.92 29.39
CA MET A 78 -5.95 -16.55 27.99
C MET A 78 -5.60 -15.07 27.85
N GLU A 79 -6.31 -14.17 28.54
CA GLU A 79 -5.99 -12.74 28.59
C GLU A 79 -4.61 -12.46 29.20
N GLU A 80 -4.23 -13.21 30.26
CA GLU A 80 -2.89 -13.12 30.84
C GLU A 80 -1.82 -13.66 29.90
N ALA A 81 -2.09 -14.79 29.22
CA ALA A 81 -1.17 -15.34 28.25
C ALA A 81 -0.98 -14.40 27.04
N TYR A 82 -2.05 -13.75 26.59
CA TYR A 82 -2.00 -12.73 25.54
C TYR A 82 -1.16 -11.50 25.96
N LYS A 83 -1.35 -11.02 27.19
CA LYS A 83 -0.56 -9.88 27.73
C LYS A 83 0.93 -10.20 27.89
N LYS A 84 1.27 -11.48 28.02
CA LYS A 84 2.67 -11.98 28.14
C LYS A 84 3.26 -12.38 26.79
N ASP A 85 2.56 -12.10 25.68
CA ASP A 85 2.95 -12.47 24.30
C ASP A 85 3.15 -13.97 24.10
N ASN A 86 2.55 -14.83 24.94
CA ASN A 86 2.60 -16.28 24.81
C ASN A 86 1.62 -16.81 23.75
N ILE A 87 0.55 -16.07 23.46
CA ILE A 87 -0.43 -16.34 22.40
C ILE A 87 -0.73 -15.05 21.64
N ILE A 88 -1.01 -15.18 20.35
CA ILE A 88 -1.29 -14.04 19.46
C ILE A 88 -2.77 -13.71 19.42
N ALA A 89 -3.61 -14.71 19.60
CA ALA A 89 -5.07 -14.60 19.65
C ALA A 89 -5.66 -15.66 20.55
N TYR A 90 -6.92 -15.47 20.94
CA TYR A 90 -7.66 -16.53 21.63
C TYR A 90 -9.13 -16.59 21.20
N ILE A 91 -9.73 -17.79 21.32
CA ILE A 91 -11.11 -18.06 20.96
C ILE A 91 -11.84 -18.56 22.20
N THR A 92 -12.97 -17.95 22.52
CA THR A 92 -13.91 -18.47 23.52
C THR A 92 -15.13 -19.08 22.84
N LYS A 93 -15.53 -20.27 23.28
CA LYS A 93 -16.73 -20.94 22.80
C LYS A 93 -17.77 -20.99 23.90
N GLU A 94 -18.95 -20.46 23.64
CA GLU A 94 -20.12 -20.53 24.49
C GLU A 94 -21.28 -21.11 23.69
N ASN A 95 -21.65 -22.36 23.97
CA ASN A 95 -22.58 -23.14 23.15
C ASN A 95 -22.10 -23.23 21.69
N ASN A 96 -22.84 -22.61 20.74
CA ASN A 96 -22.49 -22.53 19.31
C ASN A 96 -21.90 -21.16 18.90
N ASN A 97 -21.67 -20.27 19.86
CA ASN A 97 -21.08 -18.95 19.59
C ASN A 97 -19.57 -18.99 19.84
N TYR A 98 -18.81 -18.56 18.86
CA TYR A 98 -17.36 -18.40 18.95
C TYR A 98 -17.04 -16.92 19.00
N ASN A 99 -16.34 -16.49 20.05
CA ASN A 99 -15.83 -15.11 20.18
C ASN A 99 -14.32 -15.15 19.96
N ILE A 100 -13.86 -14.42 18.95
CA ILE A 100 -12.44 -14.33 18.57
C ILE A 100 -11.87 -13.02 19.10
N TYR A 101 -10.74 -13.10 19.77
CA TYR A 101 -10.01 -11.96 20.32
C TYR A 101 -8.62 -11.94 19.71
N ALA A 102 -8.37 -10.97 18.84
CA ALA A 102 -7.10 -10.77 18.16
C ALA A 102 -6.81 -9.26 18.01
N ASN A 103 -5.56 -8.92 17.81
CA ASN A 103 -5.16 -7.54 17.51
C ASN A 103 -4.90 -7.40 16.00
N SER A 104 -5.88 -6.90 15.25
CA SER A 104 -5.74 -6.69 13.81
C SER A 104 -4.78 -5.57 13.40
N LYS A 105 -4.25 -4.82 14.37
CA LYS A 105 -3.20 -3.80 14.12
C LYS A 105 -1.79 -4.39 14.04
N THR A 106 -1.60 -5.63 14.45
CA THR A 106 -0.32 -6.34 14.29
C THR A 106 -0.39 -7.27 13.10
N GLU A 107 0.73 -7.43 12.41
CA GLU A 107 0.84 -8.34 11.25
C GLU A 107 0.39 -9.75 11.62
N ASP A 108 1.00 -10.32 12.68
CA ASP A 108 0.68 -11.66 13.16
C ASP A 108 -0.78 -11.79 13.62
N GLY A 109 -1.33 -10.78 14.29
CA GLY A 109 -2.71 -10.77 14.73
C GLY A 109 -3.72 -10.74 13.57
N SER A 110 -3.42 -10.01 12.51
CA SER A 110 -4.25 -9.97 11.29
C SER A 110 -4.22 -11.31 10.55
N ILE A 111 -3.04 -11.93 10.42
CA ILE A 111 -2.87 -13.26 9.78
C ILE A 111 -3.65 -14.31 10.57
N VAL A 112 -3.48 -14.34 11.89
CA VAL A 112 -4.15 -15.31 12.76
C VAL A 112 -5.67 -15.12 12.73
N LEU A 113 -6.15 -13.87 12.75
CA LEU A 113 -7.59 -13.58 12.64
C LEU A 113 -8.17 -14.15 11.35
N MET A 114 -7.47 -13.96 10.23
CA MET A 114 -7.89 -14.50 8.95
C MET A 114 -7.91 -16.05 8.95
N TYR A 115 -6.87 -16.70 9.45
CA TYR A 115 -6.85 -18.16 9.55
C TYR A 115 -7.98 -18.70 10.41
N ILE A 116 -8.28 -18.05 11.55
CA ILE A 116 -9.38 -18.44 12.44
C ILE A 116 -10.72 -18.25 11.75
N THR A 117 -10.96 -17.14 11.06
CA THR A 117 -12.23 -16.92 10.36
C THR A 117 -12.45 -17.92 9.24
N ASN A 118 -11.41 -18.18 8.42
CA ASN A 118 -11.47 -19.19 7.36
C ASN A 118 -11.72 -20.60 7.91
N TYR A 119 -11.09 -20.94 9.02
CA TYR A 119 -11.34 -22.19 9.71
C TYR A 119 -12.80 -22.32 10.16
N LEU A 120 -13.37 -21.29 10.82
CA LEU A 120 -14.75 -21.32 11.30
C LEU A 120 -15.76 -21.37 10.14
N ASP A 121 -15.50 -20.68 9.05
CA ASP A 121 -16.32 -20.73 7.84
C ASP A 121 -16.27 -22.14 7.21
N SER A 122 -15.09 -22.74 7.12
CA SER A 122 -14.91 -24.12 6.64
C SER A 122 -15.63 -25.14 7.53
N TYR A 123 -15.54 -24.97 8.84
CA TYR A 123 -16.20 -25.83 9.81
C TYR A 123 -17.73 -25.67 9.75
N ASN A 124 -18.23 -24.46 9.58
CA ASN A 124 -19.65 -24.21 9.37
C ASN A 124 -20.18 -24.88 8.09
N ASN A 125 -19.43 -24.78 6.99
CA ASN A 125 -19.74 -25.46 5.74
C ASN A 125 -19.72 -26.98 5.89
N TYR A 126 -18.77 -27.55 6.62
CA TYR A 126 -18.69 -28.98 6.92
C TYR A 126 -19.90 -29.44 7.72
N LEU A 127 -20.29 -28.73 8.78
CA LEU A 127 -21.49 -29.05 9.57
C LEU A 127 -22.75 -28.97 8.71
N GLY A 128 -22.84 -28.00 7.83
CA GLY A 128 -23.91 -27.84 6.88
C GLY A 128 -24.04 -29.01 5.92
N GLN A 129 -22.92 -29.43 5.34
CA GLN A 129 -22.91 -30.60 4.44
C GLN A 129 -23.33 -31.91 5.15
N ASN A 130 -22.82 -32.16 6.36
CA ASN A 130 -23.18 -33.33 7.13
C ASN A 130 -24.67 -33.37 7.48
N TYR A 131 -25.22 -32.21 7.87
CA TYR A 131 -26.65 -32.14 8.18
C TYR A 131 -27.54 -32.40 6.96
N LEU A 132 -27.14 -31.91 5.79
CA LEU A 132 -27.83 -32.20 4.52
C LEU A 132 -27.77 -33.69 4.16
N LEU A 133 -26.63 -34.34 4.39
CA LEU A 133 -26.46 -35.77 4.12
C LEU A 133 -27.31 -36.64 5.07
N GLU A 134 -27.45 -36.27 6.32
CA GLU A 134 -28.16 -37.06 7.34
C GLU A 134 -29.67 -36.88 7.29
N ASN A 135 -30.21 -35.71 6.91
CA ASN A 135 -31.60 -35.36 7.16
C ASN A 135 -32.45 -34.92 5.97
N ASN A 136 -31.93 -34.78 4.76
CA ASN A 136 -32.65 -34.28 3.58
C ASN A 136 -33.40 -32.93 3.82
N ILE A 137 -32.82 -32.01 4.56
CA ILE A 137 -33.47 -30.78 5.04
C ILE A 137 -32.92 -29.51 4.42
N ASP A 138 -33.74 -28.46 4.50
CA ASP A 138 -33.59 -27.09 4.00
C ASP A 138 -32.25 -26.43 4.36
N ILE A 139 -31.56 -25.97 3.33
CA ILE A 139 -30.24 -25.33 3.36
C ILE A 139 -30.19 -24.12 4.31
N SER A 140 -31.30 -23.37 4.43
CA SER A 140 -31.33 -22.17 5.26
C SER A 140 -31.18 -22.41 6.76
N LYS A 141 -31.51 -23.62 7.24
CA LYS A 141 -31.34 -24.02 8.65
C LYS A 141 -29.93 -24.49 8.97
N VAL A 142 -29.17 -24.84 7.96
CA VAL A 142 -27.83 -25.42 8.07
C VAL A 142 -26.75 -24.36 8.21
N TYR A 143 -26.85 -23.24 7.50
CA TYR A 143 -25.85 -22.19 7.50
C TYR A 143 -25.83 -21.31 8.76
N ASN A 144 -26.73 -21.52 9.72
CA ASN A 144 -26.79 -20.75 10.97
C ASN A 144 -26.30 -21.53 12.21
N ASN A 145 -25.59 -22.64 12.02
CA ASN A 145 -25.16 -23.49 13.14
C ASN A 145 -23.98 -22.90 13.94
N ILE A 146 -23.18 -22.04 13.30
CA ILE A 146 -22.06 -21.37 13.96
C ILE A 146 -22.21 -19.88 13.75
N ASN A 147 -22.29 -19.12 14.83
CA ASN A 147 -22.15 -17.68 14.82
C ASN A 147 -20.81 -17.33 15.49
N TYR A 148 -20.01 -16.50 14.84
CA TYR A 148 -18.81 -15.94 15.45
C TYR A 148 -18.86 -14.42 15.41
N THR A 149 -18.32 -13.80 16.44
CA THR A 149 -18.10 -12.36 16.50
C THR A 149 -16.63 -12.10 16.63
N THR A 150 -16.10 -11.25 15.77
CA THR A 150 -14.73 -10.74 15.89
C THR A 150 -14.74 -9.54 16.82
N ASN A 151 -14.00 -9.64 17.92
CA ASN A 151 -13.85 -8.55 18.87
C ASN A 151 -12.47 -7.93 18.65
N GLU A 152 -12.43 -6.76 18.01
CA GLU A 152 -11.23 -6.00 17.79
C GLU A 152 -10.66 -5.52 19.15
N LEU A 153 -9.42 -5.88 19.43
CA LEU A 153 -8.74 -5.45 20.64
C LEU A 153 -8.15 -4.05 20.52
N LYS A 154 -7.79 -3.61 19.30
CA LYS A 154 -7.15 -2.30 19.06
C LYS A 154 -7.45 -1.66 17.68
N GLY A 155 -8.59 -1.93 17.03
CA GLY A 155 -9.08 -1.20 15.81
C GLY A 155 -8.44 -1.63 14.47
N GLU A 156 -8.58 -0.86 13.44
CA GLU A 156 -8.50 -1.17 12.01
C GLU A 156 -7.37 -2.12 11.52
N SER A 157 -7.68 -2.95 10.51
CA SER A 157 -6.76 -3.91 9.88
C SER A 157 -5.47 -3.24 9.36
N MET A 158 -4.33 -3.71 9.86
CA MET A 158 -3.00 -3.18 9.54
C MET A 158 -2.65 -3.42 8.06
N PHE A 159 -2.97 -4.58 7.49
CA PHE A 159 -2.67 -4.91 6.10
C PHE A 159 -3.28 -3.94 5.10
N ALA A 160 -4.55 -3.56 5.29
CA ALA A 160 -5.20 -2.61 4.39
C ALA A 160 -4.50 -1.26 4.40
N SER A 161 -4.10 -0.78 5.58
CA SER A 161 -3.42 0.51 5.74
C SER A 161 -2.00 0.50 5.17
N GLU A 162 -1.26 -0.59 5.36
CA GLU A 162 0.11 -0.72 4.84
C GLU A 162 0.16 -0.77 3.31
N VAL A 163 -0.68 -1.57 2.68
CA VAL A 163 -0.72 -1.66 1.21
C VAL A 163 -1.09 -0.31 0.59
N VAL A 164 -2.07 0.39 1.17
CA VAL A 164 -2.44 1.75 0.73
C VAL A 164 -1.31 2.74 0.94
N LEU A 165 -0.64 2.70 2.10
CA LEU A 165 0.50 3.57 2.41
C LEU A 165 1.67 3.34 1.44
N MET A 166 1.99 2.08 1.13
CA MET A 166 3.00 1.73 0.13
C MET A 166 2.63 2.28 -1.24
N ALA A 167 1.39 2.07 -1.70
CA ALA A 167 0.92 2.56 -2.99
C ALA A 167 1.05 4.10 -3.11
N ILE A 168 0.68 4.84 -2.05
CA ILE A 168 0.83 6.30 -2.00
C ILE A 168 2.30 6.69 -2.01
N THR A 169 3.15 6.04 -1.21
CA THR A 169 4.58 6.33 -1.11
C THR A 169 5.29 6.12 -2.44
N PHE A 170 5.00 5.02 -3.15
CA PHE A 170 5.54 4.78 -4.47
C PHE A 170 5.06 5.81 -5.49
N THR A 171 3.80 6.25 -5.41
CA THR A 171 3.28 7.31 -6.27
C THR A 171 4.01 8.63 -6.02
N ILE A 172 4.25 9.01 -4.77
CA ILE A 172 5.04 10.20 -4.37
C ILE A 172 6.47 10.09 -4.91
N MET A 173 7.10 8.92 -4.78
CA MET A 173 8.44 8.66 -5.28
C MET A 173 8.51 8.80 -6.81
N ALA A 174 7.54 8.25 -7.54
CA ALA A 174 7.45 8.36 -8.99
C ALA A 174 7.30 9.82 -9.44
N ILE A 175 6.45 10.61 -8.78
CA ILE A 175 6.28 12.05 -9.03
C ILE A 175 7.60 12.78 -8.81
N THR A 176 8.30 12.50 -7.71
CA THR A 176 9.57 13.13 -7.37
C THR A 176 10.64 12.84 -8.43
N LEU A 177 10.82 11.57 -8.80
CA LEU A 177 11.81 11.18 -9.81
C LEU A 177 11.49 11.77 -11.19
N SER A 178 10.21 11.80 -11.58
CA SER A 178 9.76 12.47 -12.80
C SER A 178 10.09 13.97 -12.78
N SER A 179 9.82 14.64 -11.65
CA SER A 179 10.12 16.08 -11.47
C SER A 179 11.62 16.36 -11.47
N ILE A 180 12.43 15.52 -10.83
CA ILE A 180 13.90 15.62 -10.83
C ILE A 180 14.42 15.51 -12.25
N TYR A 181 14.00 14.47 -12.99
CA TYR A 181 14.46 14.26 -14.35
C TYR A 181 14.05 15.41 -15.28
N ALA A 182 12.77 15.79 -15.28
CA ALA A 182 12.27 16.87 -16.13
C ALA A 182 12.90 18.23 -15.82
N SER A 183 13.13 18.55 -14.55
CA SER A 183 13.79 19.80 -14.14
C SER A 183 15.27 19.81 -14.52
N THR A 184 15.97 18.71 -14.32
CA THR A 184 17.38 18.57 -14.69
C THR A 184 17.59 18.70 -16.20
N ASP A 185 16.77 18.01 -17.00
CA ASP A 185 16.89 18.07 -18.46
C ASP A 185 16.56 19.46 -19.01
N SER A 186 15.50 20.10 -18.51
CA SER A 186 15.04 21.41 -19.00
C SER A 186 15.88 22.59 -18.51
N THR A 187 16.73 22.40 -17.50
CA THR A 187 17.58 23.49 -16.97
C THR A 187 19.08 23.23 -17.17
N ALA A 188 19.67 22.36 -16.34
CA ALA A 188 21.10 22.05 -16.40
C ALA A 188 21.46 21.33 -17.71
N GLY A 189 20.60 20.45 -18.23
CA GLY A 189 20.80 19.79 -19.51
C GLY A 189 20.83 20.77 -20.70
N GLU A 190 19.98 21.81 -20.71
CA GLU A 190 20.03 22.83 -21.76
C GLU A 190 21.29 23.72 -21.64
N LYS A 191 21.77 23.99 -20.43
CA LYS A 191 23.07 24.72 -20.22
C LYS A 191 24.21 23.87 -20.76
N GLU A 192 24.30 22.62 -20.41
CA GLU A 192 25.35 21.69 -20.83
C GLU A 192 25.42 21.54 -22.35
N ARG A 193 24.25 21.47 -23.00
CA ARG A 193 24.16 21.40 -24.48
C ARG A 193 24.34 22.73 -25.21
N GLY A 194 24.49 23.83 -24.48
CA GLY A 194 24.61 25.18 -25.08
C GLY A 194 23.32 25.72 -25.70
N THR A 195 22.21 24.97 -25.58
CA THR A 195 20.91 25.37 -26.16
C THR A 195 20.25 26.51 -25.41
N LEU A 196 20.60 26.72 -24.14
CA LEU A 196 20.07 27.82 -23.35
C LEU A 196 20.43 29.19 -23.95
N GLU A 197 21.66 29.36 -24.44
CA GLU A 197 22.09 30.60 -25.08
C GLU A 197 21.26 30.91 -26.33
N THR A 198 20.99 29.88 -27.14
CA THR A 198 20.13 30.03 -28.32
C THR A 198 18.69 30.42 -27.92
N ILE A 199 18.13 29.83 -26.85
CA ILE A 199 16.78 30.16 -26.38
C ILE A 199 16.73 31.63 -25.87
N LEU A 200 17.79 32.13 -25.25
CA LEU A 200 17.87 33.49 -24.74
C LEU A 200 17.99 34.56 -25.87
N THR A 201 18.32 34.18 -27.10
CA THR A 201 18.28 35.09 -28.25
C THR A 201 16.88 35.38 -28.78
N PHE A 202 15.92 34.55 -28.43
CA PHE A 202 14.52 34.80 -28.82
C PHE A 202 13.90 35.96 -28.02
N PRO A 203 12.98 36.73 -28.63
CA PRO A 203 12.33 37.86 -27.96
C PRO A 203 11.24 37.36 -26.98
N ILE A 204 11.66 36.59 -25.96
CA ILE A 204 10.80 36.02 -24.92
C ILE A 204 11.25 36.61 -23.57
N ALA A 205 10.28 37.05 -22.75
CA ALA A 205 10.62 37.52 -21.41
C ALA A 205 11.12 36.32 -20.56
N ARG A 206 12.22 36.54 -19.82
CA ARG A 206 12.83 35.50 -18.95
C ARG A 206 11.82 34.89 -17.99
N LYS A 207 10.86 35.68 -17.49
CA LYS A 207 9.77 35.19 -16.63
C LYS A 207 8.85 34.19 -17.34
N GLU A 208 8.52 34.45 -18.61
CA GLU A 208 7.69 33.54 -19.40
C GLU A 208 8.40 32.23 -19.69
N LEU A 209 9.70 32.25 -19.91
CA LEU A 209 10.52 31.06 -20.10
C LEU A 209 10.55 30.20 -18.84
N ILE A 210 10.83 30.79 -17.68
CA ILE A 210 10.86 30.05 -16.39
C ILE A 210 9.50 29.50 -16.05
N LEU A 211 8.41 30.28 -16.19
CA LEU A 211 7.06 29.80 -15.95
C LEU A 211 6.66 28.69 -16.93
N GLY A 212 7.05 28.80 -18.20
CA GLY A 212 6.81 27.76 -19.19
C GLY A 212 7.48 26.41 -18.80
N LYS A 213 8.72 26.47 -18.36
CA LYS A 213 9.46 25.29 -17.86
C LYS A 213 8.81 24.72 -16.59
N TYR A 214 8.48 25.57 -15.62
CA TYR A 214 7.81 25.15 -14.39
C TYR A 214 6.49 24.43 -14.68
N PHE A 215 5.61 25.03 -15.48
CA PHE A 215 4.33 24.39 -15.84
C PHE A 215 4.52 23.10 -16.63
N SER A 216 5.54 23.00 -17.46
CA SER A 216 5.87 21.78 -18.18
C SER A 216 6.24 20.63 -17.21
N ILE A 217 7.08 20.92 -16.22
CA ILE A 217 7.47 19.96 -15.18
C ILE A 217 6.25 19.56 -14.36
N CYS A 218 5.38 20.51 -13.96
CA CYS A 218 4.14 20.22 -13.25
C CYS A 218 3.21 19.29 -14.05
N ILE A 219 3.03 19.54 -15.34
CA ILE A 219 2.19 18.71 -16.22
C ILE A 219 2.79 17.30 -16.33
N SER A 220 4.11 17.18 -16.48
CA SER A 220 4.80 15.90 -16.46
C SER A 220 4.55 15.14 -15.15
N GLY A 221 4.70 15.81 -14.02
CA GLY A 221 4.42 15.25 -12.70
C GLY A 221 2.97 14.82 -12.53
N ILE A 222 2.00 15.61 -13.01
CA ILE A 222 0.57 15.27 -12.97
C ILE A 222 0.26 14.04 -13.85
N ILE A 223 0.89 13.92 -15.02
CA ILE A 223 0.75 12.72 -15.86
C ILE A 223 1.29 11.50 -15.13
N THR A 224 2.49 11.60 -14.54
CA THR A 224 3.09 10.51 -13.75
C THR A 224 2.22 10.15 -12.54
N MET A 225 1.68 11.15 -11.83
CA MET A 225 0.72 10.95 -10.75
C MET A 225 -0.52 10.20 -11.21
N SER A 226 -1.12 10.59 -12.32
CA SER A 226 -2.33 9.94 -12.85
C SER A 226 -2.08 8.47 -13.20
N ILE A 227 -0.95 8.19 -13.84
CA ILE A 227 -0.53 6.82 -14.14
C ILE A 227 -0.28 6.04 -12.84
N GLY A 228 0.46 6.62 -11.89
CA GLY A 228 0.74 6.01 -10.59
C GLY A 228 -0.51 5.65 -9.79
N VAL A 229 -1.49 6.55 -9.73
CA VAL A 229 -2.78 6.30 -9.06
C VAL A 229 -3.58 5.18 -9.74
N ILE A 230 -3.66 5.20 -11.08
CA ILE A 230 -4.36 4.14 -11.84
C ILE A 230 -3.69 2.78 -11.59
N LEU A 231 -2.36 2.73 -11.64
CA LEU A 231 -1.61 1.51 -11.40
C LEU A 231 -1.72 1.02 -9.96
N SER A 232 -1.73 1.92 -8.98
CA SER A 232 -1.96 1.59 -7.57
C SER A 232 -3.35 0.99 -7.36
N ILE A 233 -4.38 1.57 -7.93
CA ILE A 233 -5.75 1.03 -7.84
C ILE A 233 -5.83 -0.35 -8.51
N THR A 234 -5.24 -0.50 -9.70
CA THR A 234 -5.26 -1.80 -10.41
C THR A 234 -4.47 -2.87 -9.66
N SER A 235 -3.34 -2.53 -9.01
CA SER A 235 -2.58 -3.47 -8.19
C SER A 235 -3.37 -3.92 -6.97
N LEU A 236 -4.08 -3.02 -6.28
CA LEU A 236 -4.96 -3.36 -5.15
C LEU A 236 -6.06 -4.35 -5.56
N PHE A 237 -6.70 -4.12 -6.71
CA PHE A 237 -7.69 -5.07 -7.24
C PHE A 237 -7.08 -6.41 -7.63
N PHE A 238 -5.89 -6.40 -8.20
CA PHE A 238 -5.17 -7.62 -8.59
C PHE A 238 -4.80 -8.45 -7.36
N VAL A 239 -4.23 -7.81 -6.34
CA VAL A 239 -3.85 -8.42 -5.06
C VAL A 239 -5.08 -9.04 -4.39
N LYS A 240 -6.19 -8.30 -4.26
CA LYS A 240 -7.42 -8.80 -3.68
C LYS A 240 -8.00 -10.03 -4.39
N ASN A 241 -7.88 -10.12 -5.72
CA ASN A 241 -8.50 -11.20 -6.50
C ASN A 241 -7.61 -12.44 -6.62
N ASN A 242 -6.32 -12.36 -6.39
CA ASN A 242 -5.39 -13.47 -6.63
C ASN A 242 -4.77 -14.05 -5.36
N PHE A 243 -4.88 -13.35 -4.23
CA PHE A 243 -4.28 -13.78 -2.97
C PHE A 243 -5.36 -13.95 -1.90
N THR A 244 -5.54 -15.18 -1.45
CA THR A 244 -6.54 -15.56 -0.43
C THR A 244 -6.35 -14.82 0.91
N ILE A 245 -5.11 -14.35 1.17
CA ILE A 245 -4.76 -13.52 2.34
C ILE A 245 -5.58 -12.23 2.39
N TYR A 246 -5.98 -11.69 1.24
CA TYR A 246 -6.71 -10.42 1.15
C TYR A 246 -8.22 -10.57 0.90
N ASP A 247 -8.75 -11.80 0.84
CA ASP A 247 -10.18 -12.05 0.55
C ASP A 247 -11.11 -11.36 1.56
N ASN A 248 -10.71 -11.30 2.83
CA ASN A 248 -11.48 -10.70 3.92
C ASN A 248 -11.02 -9.28 4.30
N VAL A 249 -10.02 -8.73 3.61
CA VAL A 249 -9.52 -7.38 3.89
C VAL A 249 -10.46 -6.33 3.30
N ILE A 250 -11.07 -5.54 4.17
CA ILE A 250 -11.91 -4.40 3.77
C ILE A 250 -11.03 -3.18 3.62
N PHE A 251 -10.79 -2.76 2.37
CA PHE A 251 -10.17 -1.47 2.08
C PHE A 251 -11.20 -0.36 2.32
N ASN A 252 -11.15 0.29 3.48
CA ASN A 252 -12.03 1.42 3.82
C ASN A 252 -11.65 2.69 3.04
N MET A 253 -11.73 2.63 1.70
CA MET A 253 -11.54 3.79 0.84
C MET A 253 -12.85 4.54 0.65
N THR A 254 -13.12 5.50 1.51
CA THR A 254 -14.25 6.39 1.27
C THR A 254 -13.97 7.30 0.06
N PRO A 255 -14.99 7.70 -0.73
CA PRO A 255 -14.78 8.64 -1.83
C PRO A 255 -14.08 9.94 -1.41
N ILE A 256 -14.32 10.38 -0.18
CA ILE A 256 -13.71 11.58 0.40
C ILE A 256 -12.18 11.38 0.57
N THR A 257 -11.73 10.24 1.09
CA THR A 257 -10.30 9.97 1.27
C THR A 257 -9.58 9.92 -0.07
N ILE A 258 -10.18 9.33 -1.11
CA ILE A 258 -9.61 9.30 -2.46
C ILE A 258 -9.46 10.74 -3.01
N VAL A 259 -10.48 11.57 -2.90
CA VAL A 259 -10.44 12.96 -3.38
C VAL A 259 -9.38 13.76 -2.62
N LEU A 260 -9.31 13.63 -1.30
CA LEU A 260 -8.30 14.31 -0.48
C LEU A 260 -6.88 13.87 -0.86
N THR A 261 -6.65 12.58 -1.07
CA THR A 261 -5.35 12.06 -1.52
C THR A 261 -4.95 12.64 -2.87
N ILE A 262 -5.86 12.70 -3.84
CA ILE A 262 -5.59 13.31 -5.16
C ILE A 262 -5.23 14.79 -5.01
N ILE A 263 -5.98 15.54 -4.20
CA ILE A 263 -5.70 16.96 -3.95
C ILE A 263 -4.30 17.15 -3.33
N ILE A 264 -3.95 16.35 -2.32
CA ILE A 264 -2.63 16.39 -1.67
C ILE A 264 -1.52 16.07 -2.67
N LEU A 265 -1.70 15.05 -3.52
CA LEU A 265 -0.73 14.68 -4.55
C LEU A 265 -0.55 15.79 -5.61
N ILE A 266 -1.61 16.52 -5.97
CA ILE A 266 -1.51 17.68 -6.86
C ILE A 266 -0.69 18.79 -6.20
N PHE A 267 -0.97 19.16 -4.96
CA PHE A 267 -0.20 20.18 -4.25
C PHE A 267 1.26 19.74 -4.06
N TYR A 268 1.49 18.48 -3.75
CA TYR A 268 2.82 17.91 -3.67
C TYR A 268 3.56 18.06 -5.01
N THR A 269 2.91 17.72 -6.13
CA THR A 269 3.51 17.82 -7.48
C THR A 269 3.90 19.26 -7.80
N LEU A 270 3.05 20.24 -7.50
CA LEU A 270 3.34 21.65 -7.71
C LEU A 270 4.53 22.10 -6.86
N PHE A 271 4.56 21.72 -5.59
CA PHE A 271 5.63 22.07 -4.66
C PHE A 271 6.98 21.47 -5.09
N ILE A 272 7.02 20.16 -5.33
CA ILE A 272 8.24 19.44 -5.65
C ILE A 272 8.82 19.90 -7.01
N SER A 273 7.97 20.17 -7.99
CA SER A 273 8.38 20.69 -9.30
C SER A 273 9.04 22.06 -9.17
N GLY A 274 8.49 22.93 -8.32
CA GLY A 274 9.07 24.25 -8.04
C GLY A 274 10.42 24.15 -7.34
N LEU A 275 10.54 23.25 -6.38
CA LEU A 275 11.78 23.02 -5.64
C LEU A 275 12.86 22.40 -6.55
N CYS A 276 12.51 21.44 -7.37
CA CYS A 276 13.44 20.79 -8.30
C CYS A 276 13.97 21.78 -9.36
N ILE A 277 13.12 22.60 -9.97
CA ILE A 277 13.58 23.59 -10.96
C ILE A 277 14.44 24.66 -10.33
N ALA A 278 14.14 25.08 -9.09
CA ALA A 278 14.96 26.07 -8.37
C ALA A 278 16.37 25.53 -8.16
N ILE A 279 16.51 24.31 -7.60
CA ILE A 279 17.83 23.71 -7.34
C ILE A 279 18.59 23.44 -8.65
N ALA A 280 17.93 22.83 -9.65
CA ALA A 280 18.56 22.53 -10.93
C ALA A 280 19.03 23.81 -11.68
N SER A 281 18.41 24.95 -11.41
CA SER A 281 18.81 26.22 -12.02
C SER A 281 20.18 26.72 -11.55
N PHE A 282 20.64 26.32 -10.36
CA PHE A 282 21.97 26.71 -9.83
C PHE A 282 23.09 25.83 -10.36
N THR A 283 22.81 24.68 -10.95
CA THR A 283 23.82 23.75 -11.43
C THR A 283 24.22 24.02 -12.88
N LYS A 284 25.41 23.54 -13.29
CA LYS A 284 25.96 23.76 -14.64
C LYS A 284 25.80 22.56 -15.54
N THR A 285 25.85 21.36 -14.99
CA THR A 285 25.76 20.08 -15.75
C THR A 285 24.60 19.22 -15.29
N PHE A 286 24.16 18.34 -16.16
CA PHE A 286 23.10 17.38 -15.87
C PHE A 286 23.43 16.50 -14.66
N LYS A 287 24.67 16.01 -14.58
CA LYS A 287 25.15 15.17 -13.49
C LYS A 287 25.18 15.92 -12.14
N GLU A 288 25.62 17.17 -12.15
CA GLU A 288 25.64 18.03 -10.97
C GLU A 288 24.22 18.27 -10.44
N ALA A 289 23.25 18.53 -11.34
CA ALA A 289 21.85 18.72 -10.97
C ALA A 289 21.25 17.44 -10.36
N GLN A 290 21.49 16.29 -10.96
CA GLN A 290 21.05 15.02 -10.39
C GLN A 290 21.62 14.79 -9.00
N SER A 291 22.91 15.03 -8.79
CA SER A 291 23.54 14.88 -7.47
C SER A 291 22.95 15.83 -6.43
N ALA A 292 22.70 17.09 -6.81
CA ALA A 292 22.11 18.09 -5.93
C ALA A 292 20.64 17.76 -5.55
N LEU A 293 19.92 17.05 -6.41
CA LEU A 293 18.52 16.66 -6.21
C LEU A 293 18.37 15.27 -5.54
N THR A 294 19.43 14.46 -5.46
CA THR A 294 19.40 13.13 -4.82
C THR A 294 18.89 13.16 -3.38
N PRO A 295 19.25 14.14 -2.51
CA PRO A 295 18.70 14.18 -1.15
C PRO A 295 17.17 14.27 -1.10
N ILE A 296 16.54 14.92 -2.08
CA ILE A 296 15.08 15.02 -2.17
C ILE A 296 14.47 13.63 -2.38
N SER A 297 15.05 12.82 -3.28
CA SER A 297 14.55 11.46 -3.52
C SER A 297 14.72 10.57 -2.29
N LEU A 298 15.78 10.75 -1.50
CA LEU A 298 15.95 10.01 -0.25
C LEU A 298 14.92 10.38 0.81
N ILE A 299 14.62 11.68 0.95
CA ILE A 299 13.60 12.17 1.88
C ILE A 299 12.23 11.59 1.54
N THR A 300 11.91 11.43 0.25
CA THR A 300 10.62 10.84 -0.16
C THR A 300 10.48 9.35 0.14
N CYS A 301 11.58 8.64 0.41
CA CYS A 301 11.54 7.24 0.86
C CYS A 301 11.31 7.10 2.38
N VAL A 302 11.49 8.18 3.16
CA VAL A 302 11.36 8.12 4.64
C VAL A 302 10.02 7.57 5.13
N PRO A 303 8.84 7.96 4.57
CA PRO A 303 7.56 7.39 5.00
C PRO A 303 7.49 5.87 4.85
N MET A 304 8.10 5.31 3.80
CA MET A 304 8.18 3.86 3.60
C MET A 304 8.97 3.16 4.71
N PHE A 305 10.12 3.72 5.08
CA PHE A 305 10.91 3.15 6.17
C PHE A 305 10.22 3.29 7.53
N LEU A 306 9.52 4.39 7.76
CA LEU A 306 8.77 4.62 9.01
C LEU A 306 7.60 3.64 9.14
N SER A 307 6.93 3.27 8.05
CA SER A 307 5.86 2.26 8.08
C SER A 307 6.38 0.86 8.43
N MET A 308 7.60 0.51 7.95
CA MET A 308 8.22 -0.79 8.24
C MET A 308 8.69 -0.92 9.70
N LEU A 309 8.90 0.19 10.40
CA LEU A 309 9.39 0.18 11.79
C LEU A 309 8.29 -0.04 12.83
N ASN A 310 7.03 -0.23 12.43
CA ASN A 310 5.89 -0.44 13.36
C ASN A 310 5.87 0.56 14.55
N ILE A 311 6.30 1.80 14.31
CA ILE A 311 6.32 2.82 15.34
C ILE A 311 4.88 3.21 15.64
N ASN A 312 4.34 2.74 16.76
CA ASN A 312 3.07 3.20 17.30
C ASN A 312 3.19 4.71 17.59
N LEU A 313 2.82 5.53 16.62
CA LEU A 313 2.76 7.00 16.79
C LEU A 313 1.58 7.46 17.65
N ASN A 314 0.77 6.53 18.12
CA ASN A 314 -0.33 6.76 19.07
C ASN A 314 0.10 6.28 20.46
N GLY A 315 1.03 7.00 21.09
CA GLY A 315 1.33 6.87 22.50
C GLY A 315 0.30 7.58 23.36
#